data_234d36d258f76f4002c3fb07f8ccd3f0
#
_entry.id   234d36d258f76f4002c3fb07f8ccd3f0
#
_cell.length_a   1.000
_cell.length_b   1.000
_cell.length_c   1.000
_cell.angle_alpha   90.00
_cell.angle_beta   90.00
_cell.angle_gamma   90.00
#
_symmetry.space_group_name_H-M   'P 1'
#
loop_
_entity.id
_entity.type
_entity.pdbx_description
1 polymer ?
#
loop_
_entity_poly.entity_id
_entity_poly.type
_entity_poly.pdbx_seq_one_letter_code
_entity_poly.pdbx_strand_id
1 'polypeptide(L)'
;RPTSESLMHLQIYKTRPDVNAICHTHSMYATTFAVLNKPIPAVVYEIANLGVTKSRIPVAPYGRPGTTDLSDSVIEPVQEADVFLLQGHGAVAVSQGDIYDAYLRAAYIEELAQLYYNALCAGQGEEPYFFPPEELQKWEYPSQIKFPNK
;
A
#
# COMPACT_ATOMS: atom_id res chain seq x y z
N ARG A 1 -25.23 7.92 8.27
CA ARG A 1 -25.30 6.58 7.68
C ARG A 1 -23.86 6.08 7.51
N PRO A 2 -23.52 4.87 7.96
CA PRO A 2 -22.18 4.31 7.75
C PRO A 2 -21.81 4.21 6.26
N THR A 3 -20.50 4.16 5.97
CA THR A 3 -20.03 3.87 4.60
C THR A 3 -20.54 2.52 4.13
N SER A 4 -20.75 2.37 2.81
CA SER A 4 -21.10 1.07 2.20
C SER A 4 -20.03 -0.01 2.44
N GLU A 5 -18.80 0.40 2.77
CA GLU A 5 -17.65 -0.49 2.95
C GLU A 5 -17.29 -0.75 4.42
N SER A 6 -18.24 -0.52 5.32
CA SER A 6 -18.06 -0.75 6.77
C SER A 6 -17.57 -2.17 7.10
N LEU A 7 -18.01 -3.18 6.33
CA LEU A 7 -17.58 -4.58 6.54
C LEU A 7 -16.09 -4.75 6.30
N MET A 8 -15.54 -4.14 5.24
CA MET A 8 -14.11 -4.14 4.97
C MET A 8 -13.32 -3.50 6.11
N HIS A 9 -13.72 -2.30 6.56
CA HIS A 9 -13.06 -1.63 7.68
C HIS A 9 -13.09 -2.46 8.96
N LEU A 10 -14.24 -3.04 9.29
CA LEU A 10 -14.38 -3.90 10.47
C LEU A 10 -13.51 -5.16 10.38
N GLN A 11 -13.39 -5.75 9.19
CA GLN A 11 -12.56 -6.93 8.98
C GLN A 11 -11.08 -6.60 9.15
N ILE A 12 -10.62 -5.46 8.65
CA ILE A 12 -9.25 -4.99 8.83
C ILE A 12 -8.93 -4.83 10.33
N TYR A 13 -9.76 -4.14 11.10
CA TYR A 13 -9.57 -3.98 12.55
C TYR A 13 -9.58 -5.31 13.31
N LYS A 14 -10.36 -6.30 12.85
CA LYS A 14 -10.36 -7.64 13.44
C LYS A 14 -9.08 -8.41 13.12
N THR A 15 -8.58 -8.28 11.89
CA THR A 15 -7.38 -8.98 11.41
C THR A 15 -6.09 -8.39 11.99
N ARG A 16 -6.07 -7.06 12.18
CA ARG A 16 -4.94 -6.28 12.66
C ARG A 16 -5.38 -5.42 13.86
N PRO A 17 -5.40 -5.99 15.08
CA PRO A 17 -5.79 -5.26 16.30
C PRO A 17 -4.88 -4.09 16.67
N ASP A 18 -3.68 -4.04 16.09
CA ASP A 18 -2.71 -2.95 16.21
C ASP A 18 -3.07 -1.72 15.35
N VAL A 19 -3.97 -1.86 14.37
CA VAL A 19 -4.41 -0.76 13.49
C VAL A 19 -5.39 0.14 14.22
N ASN A 20 -5.10 1.45 14.21
CA ASN A 20 -5.93 2.50 14.79
C ASN A 20 -6.65 3.36 13.75
N ALA A 21 -6.16 3.39 12.51
CA ALA A 21 -6.74 4.18 11.44
C ALA A 21 -6.65 3.50 10.08
N ILE A 22 -7.65 3.76 9.22
CA ILE A 22 -7.74 3.24 7.86
C ILE A 22 -8.13 4.37 6.92
N CYS A 23 -7.40 4.51 5.83
CA CYS A 23 -7.73 5.41 4.72
C CYS A 23 -7.96 4.57 3.46
N HIS A 24 -9.17 4.67 2.89
CA HIS A 24 -9.52 4.05 1.61
C HIS A 24 -9.73 5.13 0.56
N THR A 25 -9.12 4.94 -0.61
CA THR A 25 -9.13 5.92 -1.71
C THR A 25 -9.39 5.25 -3.07
N HIS A 26 -9.92 6.04 -4.00
CA HIS A 26 -10.01 5.70 -5.42
C HIS A 26 -9.05 6.59 -6.23
N SER A 27 -7.84 6.78 -5.74
CA SER A 27 -6.82 7.61 -6.38
C SER A 27 -6.41 7.03 -7.74
N MET A 28 -6.12 7.88 -8.70
CA MET A 28 -6.11 7.51 -10.12
C MET A 28 -5.04 6.47 -10.45
N TYR A 29 -3.79 6.72 -10.10
CA TYR A 29 -2.69 5.83 -10.48
C TYR A 29 -2.72 4.52 -9.71
N ALA A 30 -3.01 4.56 -8.41
CA ALA A 30 -3.17 3.34 -7.61
C ALA A 30 -4.33 2.49 -8.14
N THR A 31 -5.47 3.12 -8.46
CA THR A 31 -6.62 2.42 -9.05
C THR A 31 -6.30 1.87 -10.45
N THR A 32 -5.45 2.53 -11.24
CA THR A 32 -5.00 1.98 -12.53
C THR A 32 -4.32 0.62 -12.35
N PHE A 33 -3.41 0.47 -11.39
CA PHE A 33 -2.77 -0.81 -11.10
C PHE A 33 -3.74 -1.82 -10.47
N ALA A 34 -4.68 -1.36 -9.65
CA ALA A 34 -5.76 -2.19 -9.13
C ALA A 34 -6.64 -2.79 -10.25
N VAL A 35 -6.99 -2.00 -11.26
CA VAL A 35 -7.74 -2.44 -12.46
C VAL A 35 -6.95 -3.46 -13.27
N LEU A 36 -5.64 -3.27 -13.40
CA LEU A 36 -4.74 -4.20 -14.09
C LEU A 36 -4.46 -5.48 -13.28
N ASN A 37 -4.93 -5.55 -12.02
CA ASN A 37 -4.56 -6.60 -11.07
C ASN A 37 -3.04 -6.77 -10.97
N LYS A 38 -2.31 -5.66 -10.99
CA LYS A 38 -0.85 -5.62 -11.01
C LYS A 38 -0.33 -5.01 -9.72
N PRO A 39 0.43 -5.75 -8.88
CA PRO A 39 1.10 -5.19 -7.72
C PRO A 39 2.08 -4.08 -8.11
N ILE A 40 2.27 -3.11 -7.22
CA ILE A 40 3.28 -2.06 -7.41
C ILE A 40 4.59 -2.53 -6.76
N PRO A 41 5.66 -2.77 -7.54
CA PRO A 41 6.93 -3.23 -6.98
C PRO A 41 7.66 -2.13 -6.22
N ALA A 42 8.63 -2.51 -5.40
CA ALA A 42 9.50 -1.60 -4.65
C ALA A 42 10.50 -0.88 -5.57
N VAL A 43 10.01 0.06 -6.37
CA VAL A 43 10.84 0.84 -7.31
C VAL A 43 11.65 1.95 -6.64
N VAL A 44 11.32 2.29 -5.39
CA VAL A 44 12.09 3.22 -4.53
C VAL A 44 12.21 2.61 -3.14
N TYR A 45 13.30 2.97 -2.45
CA TYR A 45 13.66 2.37 -1.17
C TYR A 45 12.67 2.71 -0.04
N GLU A 46 12.07 3.90 -0.09
CA GLU A 46 11.14 4.43 0.90
C GLU A 46 9.85 3.60 1.07
N ILE A 47 9.55 2.73 0.11
CA ILE A 47 8.42 1.78 0.23
C ILE A 47 8.53 0.90 1.48
N ALA A 48 9.75 0.72 2.03
CA ALA A 48 9.99 0.00 3.28
C ALA A 48 9.16 0.56 4.45
N ASN A 49 8.86 1.87 4.46
CA ASN A 49 8.04 2.53 5.48
C ASN A 49 6.54 2.15 5.41
N LEU A 50 6.13 1.46 4.37
CA LEU A 50 4.73 1.03 4.16
C LEU A 50 4.47 -0.39 4.69
N GLY A 51 5.39 -0.94 5.50
CA GLY A 51 5.25 -2.25 6.12
C GLY A 51 5.17 -3.40 5.12
N VAL A 52 5.68 -3.22 3.90
CA VAL A 52 5.66 -4.28 2.88
C VAL A 52 6.66 -5.38 3.21
N THR A 53 6.20 -6.63 3.18
CA THR A 53 7.05 -7.80 3.50
C THR A 53 7.64 -8.47 2.26
N LYS A 54 7.02 -8.30 1.09
CA LYS A 54 7.39 -8.97 -0.17
C LYS A 54 7.83 -7.99 -1.27
N SER A 55 8.41 -6.85 -0.92
CA SER A 55 8.90 -5.83 -1.87
C SER A 55 7.87 -5.35 -2.89
N ARG A 56 6.63 -5.28 -2.49
CA ARG A 56 5.53 -4.81 -3.34
C ARG A 56 4.35 -4.35 -2.50
N ILE A 57 3.54 -3.48 -3.07
CA ILE A 57 2.18 -3.21 -2.62
C ILE A 57 1.29 -4.30 -3.24
N PRO A 58 0.69 -5.20 -2.44
CA PRO A 58 -0.11 -6.32 -2.95
C PRO A 58 -1.46 -5.86 -3.48
N VAL A 59 -2.13 -6.72 -4.26
CA VAL A 59 -3.50 -6.53 -4.73
C VAL A 59 -4.39 -7.57 -4.06
N ALA A 60 -5.41 -7.11 -3.34
CA ALA A 60 -6.49 -7.95 -2.83
C ALA A 60 -7.34 -8.50 -3.99
N PRO A 61 -7.75 -9.77 -3.98
CA PRO A 61 -8.68 -10.30 -4.96
C PRO A 61 -9.98 -9.48 -5.03
N TYR A 62 -10.64 -9.51 -6.18
CA TYR A 62 -11.90 -8.80 -6.33
C TYR A 62 -12.95 -9.31 -5.35
N GLY A 63 -13.56 -8.39 -4.62
CA GLY A 63 -14.76 -8.59 -3.83
C GLY A 63 -15.75 -7.48 -4.12
N ARG A 64 -17.05 -7.83 -4.23
CA ARG A 64 -18.09 -6.82 -4.51
C ARG A 64 -18.19 -5.84 -3.33
N PRO A 65 -18.11 -4.51 -3.58
CA PRO A 65 -18.26 -3.50 -2.53
C PRO A 65 -19.54 -3.69 -1.70
N GLY A 66 -19.41 -3.52 -0.39
CA GLY A 66 -20.52 -3.67 0.55
C GLY A 66 -20.89 -5.11 0.91
N THR A 67 -20.13 -6.10 0.48
CA THR A 67 -20.38 -7.53 0.78
C THR A 67 -19.27 -8.15 1.62
N THR A 68 -19.52 -9.37 2.10
CA THR A 68 -18.52 -10.21 2.79
C THR A 68 -17.37 -10.59 1.87
N ASP A 69 -17.59 -10.70 0.55
CA ASP A 69 -16.53 -11.04 -0.41
C ASP A 69 -15.40 -10.02 -0.36
N LEU A 70 -15.72 -8.71 -0.32
CA LEU A 70 -14.73 -7.66 -0.16
C LEU A 70 -14.06 -7.72 1.21
N SER A 71 -14.83 -7.97 2.28
CA SER A 71 -14.25 -8.03 3.63
C SER A 71 -13.30 -9.21 3.80
N ASP A 72 -13.58 -10.34 3.19
CA ASP A 72 -12.72 -11.52 3.26
C ASP A 72 -11.46 -11.38 2.38
N SER A 73 -11.57 -10.69 1.24
CA SER A 73 -10.46 -10.49 0.32
C SER A 73 -9.31 -9.66 0.89
N VAL A 74 -9.55 -8.82 1.91
CA VAL A 74 -8.52 -7.97 2.51
C VAL A 74 -7.71 -8.64 3.63
N ILE A 75 -8.08 -9.84 4.07
CA ILE A 75 -7.45 -10.53 5.21
C ILE A 75 -5.96 -10.80 4.94
N GLU A 76 -5.64 -11.41 3.82
CA GLU A 76 -4.26 -11.74 3.47
C GLU A 76 -3.42 -10.48 3.14
N PRO A 77 -3.88 -9.56 2.26
CA PRO A 77 -3.12 -8.36 1.93
C PRO A 77 -2.77 -7.47 3.14
N VAL A 78 -3.70 -7.29 4.09
CA VAL A 78 -3.44 -6.45 5.27
C VAL A 78 -2.43 -7.09 6.25
N GLN A 79 -2.23 -8.40 6.18
CA GLN A 79 -1.15 -9.10 6.92
C GLN A 79 0.19 -9.00 6.20
N GLU A 80 0.18 -8.85 4.86
CA GLU A 80 1.39 -8.71 4.05
C GLU A 80 1.98 -7.29 4.11
N ALA A 81 1.14 -6.26 4.20
CA ALA A 81 1.57 -4.87 4.17
C ALA A 81 0.58 -3.92 4.87
N ASP A 82 1.04 -2.74 5.26
CA ASP A 82 0.17 -1.67 5.77
C ASP A 82 -0.56 -0.92 4.64
N VAL A 83 -0.28 -1.27 3.39
CA VAL A 83 -0.89 -0.68 2.19
C VAL A 83 -1.19 -1.77 1.17
N PHE A 84 -2.33 -1.69 0.48
CA PHE A 84 -2.66 -2.64 -0.57
C PHE A 84 -3.69 -2.06 -1.54
N LEU A 85 -3.78 -2.66 -2.71
CA LEU A 85 -4.76 -2.35 -3.74
C LEU A 85 -5.95 -3.30 -3.63
N LEU A 86 -7.12 -2.84 -4.07
CA LEU A 86 -8.34 -3.64 -4.21
C LEU A 86 -8.61 -3.84 -5.70
N GLN A 87 -8.56 -5.07 -6.21
CA GLN A 87 -8.74 -5.36 -7.63
C GLN A 87 -10.01 -4.73 -8.20
N GLY A 88 -9.84 -3.90 -9.24
CA GLY A 88 -10.94 -3.21 -9.91
C GLY A 88 -11.66 -2.16 -9.06
N HIS A 89 -11.04 -1.63 -7.98
CA HIS A 89 -11.74 -0.78 -7.03
C HIS A 89 -10.91 0.44 -6.59
N GLY A 90 -9.81 0.25 -5.87
CA GLY A 90 -9.02 1.35 -5.32
C GLY A 90 -7.85 0.87 -4.46
N ALA A 91 -7.50 1.65 -3.44
CA ALA A 91 -6.40 1.38 -2.52
C ALA A 91 -6.80 1.57 -1.06
N VAL A 92 -6.13 0.87 -0.17
CA VAL A 92 -6.29 0.95 1.28
C VAL A 92 -4.93 1.16 1.92
N ALA A 93 -4.87 2.06 2.90
CA ALA A 93 -3.75 2.25 3.80
C ALA A 93 -4.22 2.12 5.25
N VAL A 94 -3.43 1.43 6.07
CA VAL A 94 -3.69 1.31 7.51
C VAL A 94 -2.54 1.91 8.29
N SER A 95 -2.83 2.37 9.52
CA SER A 95 -1.83 2.91 10.44
C SER A 95 -2.07 2.47 11.86
N GLN A 96 -0.99 2.21 12.59
CA GLN A 96 -0.94 2.02 14.02
C GLN A 96 -1.00 3.36 14.79
N GLY A 97 -0.74 4.47 14.10
CA GLY A 97 -0.87 5.83 14.60
C GLY A 97 -2.28 6.38 14.48
N ASP A 98 -2.46 7.44 13.76
CA ASP A 98 -3.74 8.13 13.58
C ASP A 98 -4.21 8.19 12.12
N ILE A 99 -5.32 8.88 11.90
CA ILE A 99 -5.91 9.02 10.56
C ILE A 99 -5.02 9.85 9.62
N TYR A 100 -4.21 10.75 10.14
CA TYR A 100 -3.30 11.54 9.34
C TYR A 100 -2.18 10.68 8.77
N ASP A 101 -1.63 9.76 9.58
CA ASP A 101 -0.63 8.79 9.12
C ASP A 101 -1.20 7.85 8.06
N ALA A 102 -2.44 7.35 8.26
CA ALA A 102 -3.10 6.52 7.25
C ALA A 102 -3.34 7.30 5.95
N TYR A 103 -3.71 8.57 6.03
CA TYR A 103 -3.86 9.45 4.86
C TYR A 103 -2.52 9.68 4.14
N LEU A 104 -1.44 9.95 4.87
CA LEU A 104 -0.10 10.12 4.26
C LEU A 104 0.34 8.85 3.52
N ARG A 105 0.11 7.68 4.10
CA ARG A 105 0.39 6.40 3.43
C ARG A 105 -0.46 6.22 2.17
N ALA A 106 -1.73 6.60 2.20
CA ALA A 106 -2.61 6.57 1.03
C ALA A 106 -2.13 7.54 -0.09
N ALA A 107 -1.69 8.75 0.27
CA ALA A 107 -1.09 9.68 -0.67
C ALA A 107 0.21 9.12 -1.26
N TYR A 108 1.03 8.45 -0.44
CA TYR A 108 2.27 7.85 -0.89
C TYR A 108 2.08 6.66 -1.84
N ILE A 109 1.02 5.84 -1.64
CA ILE A 109 0.64 4.82 -2.63
C ILE A 109 0.41 5.45 -4.01
N GLU A 110 -0.29 6.58 -4.06
CA GLU A 110 -0.59 7.28 -5.31
C GLU A 110 0.68 7.80 -5.99
N GLU A 111 1.61 8.40 -5.23
CA GLU A 111 2.91 8.84 -5.75
C GLU A 111 3.74 7.67 -6.31
N LEU A 112 3.82 6.56 -5.58
CA LEU A 112 4.52 5.36 -6.02
C LEU A 112 3.91 4.76 -7.28
N ALA A 113 2.58 4.70 -7.34
CA ALA A 113 1.86 4.24 -8.53
C ALA A 113 2.13 5.13 -9.74
N GLN A 114 2.11 6.46 -9.55
CA GLN A 114 2.44 7.42 -10.60
C GLN A 114 3.89 7.28 -11.07
N LEU A 115 4.83 7.14 -10.15
CA LEU A 115 6.24 6.96 -10.45
C LEU A 115 6.45 5.67 -11.26
N TYR A 116 5.86 4.56 -10.82
CA TYR A 116 5.96 3.28 -11.52
C TYR A 116 5.31 3.33 -12.90
N TYR A 117 4.14 3.95 -13.04
CA TYR A 117 3.50 4.19 -14.33
C TYR A 117 4.43 4.98 -15.27
N ASN A 118 5.01 6.08 -14.80
CA ASN A 118 5.93 6.91 -15.58
C ASN A 118 7.20 6.14 -15.98
N ALA A 119 7.74 5.31 -15.09
CA ALA A 119 8.90 4.47 -15.39
C ALA A 119 8.59 3.46 -16.50
N LEU A 120 7.42 2.80 -16.45
CA LEU A 120 6.97 1.90 -17.52
C LEU A 120 6.78 2.64 -18.85
N CYS A 121 6.21 3.86 -18.84
CA CYS A 121 6.07 4.67 -20.05
C CYS A 121 7.44 5.07 -20.62
N ALA A 122 8.36 5.56 -19.79
CA ALA A 122 9.70 5.95 -20.20
C ALA A 122 10.52 4.76 -20.71
N GLY A 123 10.35 3.59 -20.08
CA GLY A 123 10.96 2.32 -20.45
C GLY A 123 10.25 1.57 -21.59
N GLN A 124 9.25 2.19 -22.24
CA GLN A 124 8.49 1.55 -23.34
C GLN A 124 7.84 0.20 -22.96
N GLY A 125 7.45 0.06 -21.70
CA GLY A 125 6.83 -1.15 -21.14
C GLY A 125 7.82 -2.11 -20.47
N GLU A 126 9.11 -1.82 -20.49
CA GLU A 126 10.10 -2.59 -19.73
C GLU A 126 9.94 -2.35 -18.23
N GLU A 127 10.04 -3.43 -17.45
CA GLU A 127 9.97 -3.36 -15.99
C GLU A 127 11.22 -2.64 -15.44
N PRO A 128 11.05 -1.61 -14.60
CA PRO A 128 12.18 -0.97 -13.94
C PRO A 128 12.82 -1.91 -12.92
N TYR A 129 14.05 -1.58 -12.50
CA TYR A 129 14.66 -2.22 -11.34
C TYR A 129 13.76 -2.03 -10.11
N PHE A 130 13.69 -3.04 -9.26
CA PHE A 130 13.03 -2.96 -7.95
C PHE A 130 13.91 -3.61 -6.87
N PHE A 131 13.77 -3.08 -5.66
CA PHE A 131 14.54 -3.55 -4.52
C PHE A 131 14.05 -4.92 -4.04
N PRO A 132 14.94 -5.89 -3.80
CA PRO A 132 14.55 -7.18 -3.22
C PRO A 132 14.19 -7.05 -1.73
N PRO A 133 13.41 -8.00 -1.16
CA PRO A 133 12.95 -7.93 0.23
C PRO A 133 14.08 -7.78 1.25
N GLU A 134 15.20 -8.49 1.03
CA GLU A 134 16.37 -8.46 1.90
C GLU A 134 17.08 -7.09 1.93
N GLU A 135 16.92 -6.29 0.88
CA GLU A 135 17.44 -4.92 0.88
C GLU A 135 16.53 -3.98 1.67
N LEU A 136 15.21 -4.12 1.51
CA LEU A 136 14.24 -3.31 2.24
C LEU A 136 14.27 -3.59 3.75
N GLN A 137 14.61 -4.81 4.17
CA GLN A 137 14.75 -5.18 5.59
C GLN A 137 15.95 -4.47 6.28
N LYS A 138 16.90 -3.95 5.50
CA LYS A 138 18.01 -3.15 6.03
C LYS A 138 17.64 -1.70 6.32
N TRP A 139 16.37 -1.31 6.07
CA TRP A 139 15.90 0.03 6.37
C TRP A 139 16.02 0.32 7.85
N GLU A 140 16.86 1.27 8.17
CA GLU A 140 16.98 1.83 9.52
C GLU A 140 16.84 3.35 9.41
N TYR A 141 15.89 3.89 10.15
CA TYR A 141 15.82 5.36 10.29
C TYR A 141 17.00 5.81 11.16
N PRO A 142 17.88 6.68 10.67
CA PRO A 142 19.04 7.11 11.46
C PRO A 142 18.59 7.77 12.75
N SER A 143 18.83 7.14 13.89
CA SER A 143 18.52 7.69 15.21
C SER A 143 19.40 8.90 15.57
N GLN A 144 20.55 9.05 14.90
CA GLN A 144 21.47 10.19 15.05
C GLN A 144 22.15 10.50 13.72
N ILE A 145 22.01 11.73 13.26
CA ILE A 145 22.80 12.24 12.13
C ILE A 145 24.12 12.74 12.68
N LYS A 146 25.21 12.03 12.40
CA LYS A 146 26.57 12.49 12.69
C LYS A 146 27.09 13.25 11.48
N PHE A 147 27.25 14.57 11.60
CA PHE A 147 27.95 15.35 10.59
C PHE A 147 29.44 15.09 10.72
N PRO A 148 30.20 14.88 9.61
CA PRO A 148 31.62 14.81 9.68
C PRO A 148 32.15 16.15 10.22
N ASN A 149 33.02 16.08 11.21
CA ASN A 149 33.73 17.28 11.68
C ASN A 149 34.47 17.89 10.50
N LYS A 150 34.30 19.21 10.29
CA LYS A 150 35.06 19.97 9.28
C LYS A 150 36.53 20.01 9.63
#